data_aad7aaabf326301130f2b3bb0a2ae57b
#
_entry.id   aad7aaabf326301130f2b3bb0a2ae57b
#
_cell.length_a   1.000
_cell.length_b   1.000
_cell.length_c   1.000
_cell.angle_alpha   90.00
_cell.angle_beta   90.00
_cell.angle_gamma   90.00
#
_symmetry.space_group_name_H-M   'P 1'
#
loop_
_entity.id
_entity.type
_entity.pdbx_description
1 polymer ?
#
loop_
_entity_poly.entity_id
_entity_poly.type
_entity_poly.pdbx_seq_one_letter_code
_entity_poly.pdbx_strand_id
1 'polypeptide(L)'
;MLQCSADYRRGHSPSGRRLSSTVLKREGYLALSTPVNSSKPVGWAVNCTYGFGAVAYGIKDNGFAYLLLLFYGTVVGLEPALAGTALLVALIFDAFSDPVVGYWSDNTRSRWGRRHPFMYAAAVPVALCYSLLWQPPEWSDGALFAYLVIMAILIRTLITFYETPSSALMPELTADYDERTSIQAWRSFFGWAGGAGMAVFTYGFLLVPTEAYPVGILNRDGYQTYGQISAVVMLVAILVSALGTHHRIETLAAPASRNQQGLVSVLSEVLETLRDKSFFALFISSMASAVATGLTAALTFLMLTYFWAFSSEQIYYWTALVVLSALIGLMIAPRAS
;
A
#
# COMPACT_ATOMS: atom_id res chain seq x y z
N MET A 1 -31.65 37.58 -12.78
CA MET A 1 -32.28 38.67 -12.05
C MET A 1 -31.35 39.05 -10.92
N LEU A 2 -30.85 40.23 -11.12
CA LEU A 2 -30.52 41.40 -10.29
C LEU A 2 -29.27 41.18 -9.42
N GLN A 3 -28.12 41.71 -9.88
CA GLN A 3 -27.60 43.07 -9.63
C GLN A 3 -27.53 43.42 -8.12
N CYS A 4 -26.30 43.43 -7.58
CA CYS A 4 -25.84 44.46 -6.69
C CYS A 4 -24.36 44.71 -6.93
N SER A 5 -24.05 45.74 -7.69
CA SER A 5 -22.74 46.32 -7.92
C SER A 5 -22.57 47.52 -6.99
N ALA A 6 -21.31 47.71 -6.60
CA ALA A 6 -20.67 48.97 -6.19
C ALA A 6 -21.30 49.74 -5.01
N ASP A 7 -20.50 49.82 -3.95
CA ASP A 7 -20.03 51.08 -3.36
C ASP A 7 -19.23 50.79 -2.07
N TYR A 8 -17.92 50.89 -2.15
CA TYR A 8 -17.10 51.12 -0.95
C TYR A 8 -15.90 52.02 -1.30
N ARG A 9 -16.18 53.30 -1.44
CA ARG A 9 -15.19 54.37 -1.25
C ARG A 9 -15.72 55.38 -0.25
N ARG A 10 -15.02 55.51 0.83
CA ARG A 10 -14.69 56.67 1.66
C ARG A 10 -14.75 56.37 3.15
N GLY A 11 -13.61 56.38 3.71
CA GLY A 11 -13.09 56.66 4.97
C GLY A 11 -14.02 57.21 6.08
N HIS A 12 -13.83 56.61 7.23
CA HIS A 12 -13.70 57.37 8.50
C HIS A 12 -13.19 56.37 9.57
N SER A 13 -12.06 56.71 10.17
CA SER A 13 -11.60 56.11 11.44
C SER A 13 -12.43 56.72 12.57
N PRO A 14 -12.87 55.90 13.50
CA PRO A 14 -12.73 56.30 14.89
C PRO A 14 -12.39 55.12 15.85
N SER A 15 -11.56 55.50 16.78
CA SER A 15 -11.46 55.04 18.18
C SER A 15 -11.13 53.60 18.49
N GLY A 16 -9.99 53.45 19.07
CA GLY A 16 -9.44 52.37 19.87
C GLY A 16 -10.40 51.46 20.59
N ARG A 17 -10.58 50.27 20.01
CA ARG A 17 -10.97 49.09 20.77
C ARG A 17 -9.83 48.10 20.75
N ARG A 18 -9.33 47.78 21.95
CA ARG A 18 -8.40 46.66 22.14
C ARG A 18 -9.08 45.39 21.63
N LEU A 19 -8.60 44.88 20.51
CA LEU A 19 -9.01 43.56 20.00
C LEU A 19 -8.58 42.51 21.03
N SER A 20 -9.52 41.66 21.44
CA SER A 20 -9.29 40.62 22.42
C SER A 20 -8.25 39.60 21.90
N SER A 21 -7.47 39.06 22.82
CA SER A 21 -6.43 38.03 22.56
C SER A 21 -6.90 36.83 21.76
N THR A 22 -8.21 36.64 21.60
CA THR A 22 -8.84 35.58 20.81
C THR A 22 -8.81 35.83 19.30
N VAL A 23 -8.83 37.10 18.86
CA VAL A 23 -8.77 37.47 17.43
C VAL A 23 -7.32 37.32 16.94
N LEU A 24 -6.33 37.70 17.74
CA LEU A 24 -4.92 37.54 17.41
C LEU A 24 -4.48 36.09 17.31
N LYS A 25 -5.14 35.18 18.06
CA LYS A 25 -4.90 33.73 17.92
C LYS A 25 -5.45 33.17 16.60
N ARG A 26 -6.56 33.72 16.09
CA ARG A 26 -7.14 33.28 14.82
C ARG A 26 -6.37 33.76 13.60
N GLU A 27 -5.80 34.97 13.65
CA GLU A 27 -4.93 35.48 12.58
C GLU A 27 -3.56 34.78 12.57
N GLY A 28 -3.03 34.39 13.74
CA GLY A 28 -1.80 33.58 13.83
C GLY A 28 -1.92 32.19 13.22
N TYR A 29 -3.10 31.58 13.20
CA TYR A 29 -3.35 30.29 12.52
C TYR A 29 -3.48 30.43 10.99
N LEU A 30 -3.89 31.60 10.49
CA LEU A 30 -3.99 31.88 9.05
C LEU A 30 -2.66 32.32 8.43
N ALA A 31 -1.72 32.78 9.25
CA ALA A 31 -0.40 33.23 8.76
C ALA A 31 0.64 32.09 8.61
N LEU A 32 0.32 30.86 9.01
CA LEU A 32 1.24 29.72 8.92
C LEU A 32 1.04 28.85 7.67
N SER A 33 0.09 29.17 6.81
CA SER A 33 0.02 28.61 5.46
C SER A 33 0.78 29.52 4.49
N THR A 34 2.11 29.49 4.50
CA THR A 34 2.86 29.91 3.31
C THR A 34 2.31 29.06 2.15
N PRO A 35 1.77 29.69 1.08
CA PRO A 35 1.37 28.91 -0.07
C PRO A 35 2.59 28.13 -0.54
N VAL A 36 2.51 26.81 -0.54
CA VAL A 36 3.48 25.98 -1.24
C VAL A 36 3.52 26.53 -2.66
N ASN A 37 4.64 27.15 -2.99
CA ASN A 37 4.87 27.77 -4.28
C ASN A 37 4.43 26.77 -5.34
N SER A 38 3.51 27.14 -6.22
CA SER A 38 2.86 26.27 -7.19
C SER A 38 3.92 25.44 -7.92
N SER A 39 4.16 24.24 -7.40
CA SER A 39 5.00 23.26 -8.07
C SER A 39 4.39 23.03 -9.45
N LYS A 40 5.24 22.93 -10.47
CA LYS A 40 4.81 22.58 -11.83
C LYS A 40 3.81 21.42 -11.74
N PRO A 41 2.70 21.45 -12.49
CA PRO A 41 1.68 20.38 -12.46
C PRO A 41 2.34 19.00 -12.51
N VAL A 42 1.79 18.06 -11.78
CA VAL A 42 2.28 16.68 -11.80
C VAL A 42 1.85 16.11 -13.15
N GLY A 43 2.79 16.01 -14.09
CA GLY A 43 2.51 15.53 -15.42
C GLY A 43 2.07 14.05 -15.42
N TRP A 44 1.32 13.65 -16.45
CA TRP A 44 0.87 12.27 -16.65
C TRP A 44 1.98 11.22 -16.47
N ALA A 45 3.19 11.48 -16.97
CA ALA A 45 4.32 10.56 -16.84
C ALA A 45 4.71 10.28 -15.38
N VAL A 46 4.67 11.30 -14.51
CA VAL A 46 4.96 11.14 -13.07
C VAL A 46 3.85 10.34 -12.40
N ASN A 47 2.58 10.61 -12.74
CA ASN A 47 1.44 9.86 -12.19
C ASN A 47 1.53 8.38 -12.55
N CYS A 48 1.86 8.05 -13.80
CA CYS A 48 2.03 6.66 -14.25
C CYS A 48 3.23 5.98 -13.60
N THR A 49 4.41 6.60 -13.61
CA THR A 49 5.63 5.98 -13.06
C THR A 49 5.52 5.82 -11.54
N TYR A 50 5.01 6.82 -10.85
CA TYR A 50 4.76 6.75 -9.41
C TYR A 50 3.70 5.70 -9.06
N GLY A 51 2.57 5.71 -9.79
CA GLY A 51 1.49 4.73 -9.62
C GLY A 51 1.93 3.30 -9.90
N PHE A 52 2.78 3.09 -10.92
CA PHE A 52 3.29 1.77 -11.29
C PHE A 52 4.01 1.05 -10.15
N GLY A 53 4.64 1.78 -9.24
CA GLY A 53 5.24 1.19 -8.05
C GLY A 53 4.26 0.45 -7.15
N ALA A 54 2.97 0.78 -7.23
CA ALA A 54 1.92 0.10 -6.50
C ALA A 54 1.74 -1.37 -6.90
N VAL A 55 2.18 -1.77 -8.09
CA VAL A 55 2.22 -3.17 -8.54
C VAL A 55 2.98 -4.04 -7.53
N ALA A 56 4.05 -3.53 -6.93
CA ALA A 56 4.87 -4.30 -6.00
C ALA A 56 4.08 -4.75 -4.76
N TYR A 57 3.38 -3.84 -4.09
CA TYR A 57 2.57 -4.23 -2.93
C TYR A 57 1.29 -4.95 -3.35
N GLY A 58 0.71 -4.64 -4.52
CA GLY A 58 -0.42 -5.38 -5.05
C GLY A 58 -0.12 -6.87 -5.27
N ILE A 59 1.05 -7.20 -5.83
CA ILE A 59 1.51 -8.59 -5.99
C ILE A 59 1.72 -9.24 -4.62
N LYS A 60 2.38 -8.55 -3.67
CA LYS A 60 2.60 -9.05 -2.32
C LYS A 60 1.27 -9.34 -1.62
N ASP A 61 0.33 -8.39 -1.64
CA ASP A 61 -0.96 -8.53 -0.95
C ASP A 61 -1.78 -9.69 -1.51
N ASN A 62 -1.88 -9.81 -2.84
CA ASN A 62 -2.60 -10.92 -3.49
C ASN A 62 -1.89 -12.26 -3.26
N GLY A 63 -0.56 -12.30 -3.33
CA GLY A 63 0.21 -13.51 -3.04
C GLY A 63 -0.01 -14.01 -1.61
N PHE A 64 0.05 -13.12 -0.63
CA PHE A 64 -0.17 -13.46 0.77
C PHE A 64 -1.63 -13.81 1.08
N ALA A 65 -2.60 -13.12 0.47
CA ALA A 65 -4.01 -13.34 0.74
C ALA A 65 -4.55 -14.62 0.10
N TYR A 66 -4.11 -14.97 -1.12
CA TYR A 66 -4.76 -16.00 -1.91
C TYR A 66 -3.88 -17.23 -2.19
N LEU A 67 -2.58 -17.03 -2.40
CA LEU A 67 -1.72 -18.12 -2.86
C LEU A 67 -0.90 -18.76 -1.74
N LEU A 68 -0.48 -17.98 -0.75
CA LEU A 68 0.50 -18.43 0.24
C LEU A 68 -0.03 -19.54 1.14
N LEU A 69 -1.25 -19.38 1.66
CA LEU A 69 -1.90 -20.39 2.48
C LEU A 69 -2.15 -21.67 1.68
N LEU A 70 -2.57 -21.53 0.43
CA LEU A 70 -2.79 -22.66 -0.46
C LEU A 70 -1.47 -23.39 -0.74
N PHE A 71 -0.41 -22.66 -1.11
CA PHE A 71 0.89 -23.25 -1.42
C PHE A 71 1.50 -23.99 -0.22
N TYR A 72 1.63 -23.33 0.93
CA TYR A 72 2.24 -23.96 2.10
C TYR A 72 1.38 -25.09 2.67
N GLY A 73 0.04 -24.95 2.67
CA GLY A 73 -0.87 -25.96 3.20
C GLY A 73 -1.07 -27.17 2.30
N THR A 74 -1.08 -26.99 0.98
CA THR A 74 -1.44 -28.10 0.06
C THR A 74 -0.28 -28.64 -0.76
N VAL A 75 0.69 -27.80 -1.13
CA VAL A 75 1.83 -28.21 -1.99
C VAL A 75 3.06 -28.53 -1.15
N VAL A 76 3.37 -27.71 -0.15
CA VAL A 76 4.51 -27.94 0.76
C VAL A 76 4.15 -28.94 1.84
N GLY A 77 2.86 -29.01 2.26
CA GLY A 77 2.37 -29.95 3.24
C GLY A 77 2.46 -29.48 4.70
N LEU A 78 2.73 -28.18 4.94
CA LEU A 78 2.69 -27.61 6.27
C LEU A 78 1.25 -27.54 6.78
N GLU A 79 1.00 -27.92 8.03
CA GLU A 79 -0.33 -27.84 8.62
C GLU A 79 -0.94 -26.42 8.42
N PRO A 80 -2.15 -26.30 7.86
CA PRO A 80 -2.76 -24.99 7.56
C PRO A 80 -2.88 -24.06 8.77
N ALA A 81 -3.05 -24.62 9.96
CA ALA A 81 -3.09 -23.85 11.21
C ALA A 81 -1.73 -23.19 11.51
N LEU A 82 -0.61 -23.90 11.24
CA LEU A 82 0.73 -23.33 11.39
C LEU A 82 0.99 -22.25 10.33
N ALA A 83 0.61 -22.50 9.08
CA ALA A 83 0.75 -21.50 8.03
C ALA A 83 -0.06 -20.22 8.34
N GLY A 84 -1.31 -20.36 8.79
CA GLY A 84 -2.13 -19.23 9.24
C GLY A 84 -1.53 -18.49 10.43
N THR A 85 -0.97 -19.23 11.41
CA THR A 85 -0.31 -18.65 12.59
C THR A 85 0.94 -17.86 12.18
N ALA A 86 1.74 -18.36 11.23
CA ALA A 86 2.91 -17.65 10.72
C ALA A 86 2.52 -16.31 10.09
N LEU A 87 1.44 -16.28 9.32
CA LEU A 87 0.92 -15.03 8.73
C LEU A 87 0.40 -14.07 9.80
N LEU A 88 -0.27 -14.57 10.84
CA LEU A 88 -0.74 -13.75 11.95
C LEU A 88 0.44 -13.10 12.71
N VAL A 89 1.50 -13.87 13.00
CA VAL A 89 2.71 -13.35 13.65
C VAL A 89 3.34 -12.24 12.80
N ALA A 90 3.43 -12.45 11.49
CA ALA A 90 3.97 -11.44 10.58
C ALA A 90 3.11 -10.17 10.52
N LEU A 91 1.77 -10.28 10.57
CA LEU A 91 0.84 -9.14 10.65
C LEU A 91 0.99 -8.35 11.95
N ILE A 92 1.14 -9.05 13.07
CA ILE A 92 1.39 -8.39 14.37
C ILE A 92 2.70 -7.62 14.33
N PHE A 93 3.74 -8.21 13.76
CA PHE A 93 5.04 -7.53 13.62
C PHE A 93 4.95 -6.28 12.73
N ASP A 94 4.19 -6.36 11.64
CA ASP A 94 3.94 -5.27 10.70
C ASP A 94 3.34 -4.04 11.40
N ALA A 95 2.37 -4.27 12.29
CA ALA A 95 1.74 -3.20 13.06
C ALA A 95 2.72 -2.37 13.91
N PHE A 96 3.87 -2.97 14.31
CA PHE A 96 4.94 -2.27 15.02
C PHE A 96 5.98 -1.69 14.07
N SER A 97 6.30 -2.39 12.98
CA SER A 97 7.34 -1.96 12.04
C SER A 97 6.92 -0.73 11.21
N ASP A 98 5.65 -0.62 10.83
CA ASP A 98 5.15 0.48 10.01
C ASP A 98 5.37 1.87 10.63
N PRO A 99 4.98 2.14 11.89
CA PRO A 99 5.26 3.43 12.53
C PRO A 99 6.75 3.70 12.69
N VAL A 100 7.57 2.66 12.94
CA VAL A 100 9.02 2.81 13.09
C VAL A 100 9.67 3.22 11.77
N VAL A 101 9.33 2.55 10.67
CA VAL A 101 9.82 2.88 9.33
C VAL A 101 9.33 4.27 8.90
N GLY A 102 8.06 4.60 9.18
CA GLY A 102 7.50 5.93 8.93
C GLY A 102 8.31 7.02 9.63
N TYR A 103 8.51 6.88 10.95
CA TYR A 103 9.32 7.80 11.74
C TYR A 103 10.75 7.92 11.20
N TRP A 104 11.37 6.79 10.84
CA TRP A 104 12.76 6.76 10.34
C TRP A 104 12.87 7.47 9.00
N SER A 105 11.95 7.20 8.06
CA SER A 105 11.94 7.85 6.76
C SER A 105 11.71 9.37 6.85
N ASP A 106 10.86 9.82 7.79
CA ASP A 106 10.57 11.23 7.99
C ASP A 106 11.76 12.03 8.56
N ASN A 107 12.60 11.39 9.37
CA ASN A 107 13.74 12.01 10.03
C ASN A 107 15.07 11.86 9.25
N THR A 108 15.08 11.08 8.17
CA THR A 108 16.28 10.85 7.38
C THR A 108 16.61 12.08 6.53
N ARG A 109 17.89 12.46 6.53
CA ARG A 109 18.43 13.54 5.69
C ARG A 109 19.47 12.95 4.74
N SER A 110 19.20 13.01 3.45
CA SER A 110 20.07 12.47 2.40
C SER A 110 20.09 13.39 1.19
N ARG A 111 21.18 13.32 0.40
CA ARG A 111 21.28 13.98 -0.91
C ARG A 111 20.21 13.53 -1.91
N TRP A 112 19.61 12.36 -1.68
CA TRP A 112 18.50 11.81 -2.48
C TRP A 112 17.13 12.10 -1.84
N GLY A 113 17.05 13.16 -1.03
CA GLY A 113 15.85 13.43 -0.24
C GLY A 113 15.72 12.50 0.96
N ARG A 114 14.59 12.59 1.66
CA ARG A 114 14.35 11.78 2.87
C ARG A 114 13.74 10.40 2.57
N ARG A 115 12.96 10.25 1.49
CA ARG A 115 12.15 9.05 1.19
C ARG A 115 12.79 8.11 0.18
N HIS A 116 13.43 8.65 -0.86
CA HIS A 116 14.01 7.86 -1.95
C HIS A 116 15.08 6.85 -1.52
N PRO A 117 15.97 7.14 -0.53
CA PRO A 117 16.93 6.14 -0.06
C PRO A 117 16.29 4.84 0.41
N PHE A 118 15.12 4.94 1.10
CA PHE A 118 14.37 3.78 1.56
C PHE A 118 13.78 3.00 0.39
N MET A 119 13.19 3.71 -0.59
CA MET A 119 12.61 3.08 -1.78
C MET A 119 13.66 2.29 -2.57
N TYR A 120 14.85 2.88 -2.77
CA TYR A 120 15.95 2.17 -3.45
C TYR A 120 16.50 1.00 -2.64
N ALA A 121 16.66 1.18 -1.34
CA ALA A 121 17.18 0.12 -0.45
C ALA A 121 16.24 -1.09 -0.37
N ALA A 122 14.92 -0.89 -0.51
CA ALA A 122 13.94 -1.95 -0.47
C ALA A 122 13.91 -2.81 -1.74
N ALA A 123 14.24 -2.25 -2.91
CA ALA A 123 13.97 -2.86 -4.21
C ALA A 123 14.56 -4.27 -4.37
N VAL A 124 15.86 -4.43 -4.15
CA VAL A 124 16.54 -5.72 -4.30
C VAL A 124 16.20 -6.70 -3.17
N PRO A 125 16.25 -6.31 -1.88
CA PRO A 125 15.92 -7.24 -0.81
C PRO A 125 14.48 -7.77 -0.87
N VAL A 126 13.49 -6.92 -1.23
CA VAL A 126 12.10 -7.36 -1.42
C VAL A 126 12.01 -8.45 -2.50
N ALA A 127 12.62 -8.21 -3.66
CA ALA A 127 12.59 -9.16 -4.77
C ALA A 127 13.23 -10.50 -4.38
N LEU A 128 14.40 -10.46 -3.75
CA LEU A 128 15.10 -11.67 -3.31
C LEU A 128 14.28 -12.47 -2.30
N CYS A 129 13.80 -11.82 -1.24
CA CYS A 129 13.02 -12.48 -0.22
C CYS A 129 11.69 -13.03 -0.78
N TYR A 130 11.04 -12.29 -1.70
CA TYR A 130 9.82 -12.77 -2.32
C TYR A 130 10.06 -14.00 -3.20
N SER A 131 11.15 -14.04 -3.98
CA SER A 131 11.52 -15.23 -4.76
C SER A 131 11.80 -16.44 -3.85
N LEU A 132 12.53 -16.24 -2.77
CA LEU A 132 12.87 -17.31 -1.80
C LEU A 132 11.62 -17.84 -1.08
N LEU A 133 10.63 -17.01 -0.77
CA LEU A 133 9.39 -17.43 -0.12
C LEU A 133 8.69 -18.58 -0.88
N TRP A 134 8.75 -18.56 -2.21
CA TRP A 134 8.11 -19.56 -3.07
C TRP A 134 9.02 -20.75 -3.41
N GLN A 135 10.19 -20.83 -2.78
CA GLN A 135 11.16 -21.90 -2.92
C GLN A 135 11.59 -22.44 -1.54
N PRO A 136 10.62 -22.89 -0.70
CA PRO A 136 10.94 -23.37 0.63
C PRO A 136 11.83 -24.62 0.53
N PRO A 137 12.84 -24.74 1.43
CA PRO A 137 13.66 -25.94 1.52
C PRO A 137 12.85 -27.13 2.06
N GLU A 138 13.31 -28.33 1.80
CA GLU A 138 12.70 -29.58 2.30
C GLU A 138 13.16 -29.85 3.74
N TRP A 139 12.57 -29.12 4.67
CA TRP A 139 12.88 -29.23 6.10
C TRP A 139 11.69 -29.85 6.87
N SER A 140 11.91 -30.13 8.15
CA SER A 140 10.85 -30.56 9.06
C SER A 140 9.81 -29.44 9.27
N ASP A 141 8.59 -29.79 9.64
CA ASP A 141 7.46 -28.86 9.81
C ASP A 141 7.80 -27.67 10.74
N GLY A 142 8.51 -27.92 11.85
CA GLY A 142 8.94 -26.86 12.74
C GLY A 142 9.95 -25.89 12.11
N ALA A 143 10.87 -26.38 11.30
CA ALA A 143 11.83 -25.55 10.58
C ALA A 143 11.17 -24.81 9.40
N LEU A 144 10.22 -25.44 8.70
CA LEU A 144 9.39 -24.79 7.66
C LEU A 144 8.50 -23.69 8.24
N PHE A 145 7.91 -23.93 9.41
CA PHE A 145 7.16 -22.90 10.13
C PHE A 145 8.04 -21.69 10.45
N ALA A 146 9.21 -21.93 11.04
CA ALA A 146 10.16 -20.86 11.36
C ALA A 146 10.63 -20.12 10.10
N TYR A 147 10.91 -20.83 9.00
CA TYR A 147 11.23 -20.25 7.70
C TYR A 147 10.12 -19.34 7.20
N LEU A 148 8.87 -19.81 7.21
CA LEU A 148 7.71 -19.04 6.76
C LEU A 148 7.51 -17.78 7.60
N VAL A 149 7.62 -17.88 8.94
CA VAL A 149 7.53 -16.72 9.85
C VAL A 149 8.60 -15.67 9.51
N ILE A 150 9.85 -16.11 9.40
CA ILE A 150 11.00 -15.22 9.13
C ILE A 150 10.81 -14.55 7.76
N MET A 151 10.51 -15.31 6.72
CA MET A 151 10.36 -14.78 5.37
C MET A 151 9.16 -13.84 5.27
N ALA A 152 8.02 -14.17 5.92
CA ALA A 152 6.85 -13.31 5.95
C ALA A 152 7.14 -11.97 6.66
N ILE A 153 7.81 -12.01 7.82
CA ILE A 153 8.22 -10.80 8.53
C ILE A 153 9.19 -9.96 7.68
N LEU A 154 10.21 -10.59 7.09
CA LEU A 154 11.20 -9.89 6.27
C LEU A 154 10.53 -9.20 5.06
N ILE A 155 9.70 -9.92 4.32
CA ILE A 155 9.04 -9.36 3.13
C ILE A 155 8.13 -8.20 3.52
N ARG A 156 7.31 -8.35 4.57
CA ARG A 156 6.44 -7.28 5.06
C ARG A 156 7.23 -6.06 5.48
N THR A 157 8.25 -6.24 6.32
CA THR A 157 9.12 -5.14 6.75
C THR A 157 9.83 -4.46 5.57
N LEU A 158 10.39 -5.24 4.65
CA LEU A 158 11.10 -4.71 3.48
C LEU A 158 10.16 -3.96 2.53
N ILE A 159 8.92 -4.45 2.32
CA ILE A 159 7.96 -3.73 1.49
C ILE A 159 7.48 -2.44 2.18
N THR A 160 7.40 -2.42 3.51
CA THR A 160 7.11 -1.19 4.28
C THR A 160 8.18 -0.13 4.07
N PHE A 161 9.46 -0.50 3.90
CA PHE A 161 10.53 0.44 3.52
C PHE A 161 10.31 1.10 2.15
N TYR A 162 9.51 0.50 1.29
CA TYR A 162 9.06 1.10 0.03
C TYR A 162 7.71 1.80 0.18
N GLU A 163 6.70 1.11 0.69
CA GLU A 163 5.30 1.53 0.67
C GLU A 163 5.06 2.76 1.53
N THR A 164 5.57 2.79 2.76
CA THR A 164 5.38 3.90 3.70
C THR A 164 6.03 5.20 3.21
N PRO A 165 7.33 5.25 2.81
CA PRO A 165 7.89 6.45 2.23
C PRO A 165 7.25 6.84 0.89
N SER A 166 6.87 5.88 0.07
CA SER A 166 6.18 6.14 -1.19
C SER A 166 4.81 6.78 -0.97
N SER A 167 3.98 6.25 -0.06
CA SER A 167 2.65 6.82 0.22
C SER A 167 2.75 8.23 0.80
N ALA A 168 3.72 8.46 1.67
CA ALA A 168 3.95 9.76 2.26
C ALA A 168 4.60 10.77 1.28
N LEU A 169 5.14 10.32 0.15
CA LEU A 169 5.63 11.20 -0.93
C LEU A 169 4.47 11.89 -1.68
N MET A 170 3.31 11.25 -1.79
CA MET A 170 2.16 11.76 -2.55
C MET A 170 1.73 13.20 -2.17
N PRO A 171 1.48 13.54 -0.89
CA PRO A 171 1.12 14.90 -0.51
C PRO A 171 2.25 15.91 -0.69
N GLU A 172 3.50 15.47 -0.89
CA GLU A 172 4.64 16.33 -1.15
C GLU A 172 4.80 16.65 -2.65
N LEU A 173 4.31 15.77 -3.54
CA LEU A 173 4.38 15.96 -4.99
C LEU A 173 3.49 17.10 -5.46
N THR A 174 2.35 17.32 -4.82
CA THR A 174 1.40 18.40 -5.16
C THR A 174 0.59 18.86 -3.95
N ALA A 175 0.26 20.15 -3.93
CA ALA A 175 -0.68 20.72 -2.98
C ALA A 175 -2.12 20.74 -3.50
N ASP A 176 -2.31 20.53 -4.81
CA ASP A 176 -3.62 20.53 -5.46
C ASP A 176 -4.41 19.27 -5.11
N TYR A 177 -5.68 19.44 -4.77
CA TYR A 177 -6.57 18.36 -4.34
C TYR A 177 -6.89 17.40 -5.49
N ASP A 178 -7.17 17.92 -6.68
CA ASP A 178 -7.57 17.11 -7.83
C ASP A 178 -6.38 16.30 -8.35
N GLU A 179 -5.19 16.89 -8.35
CA GLU A 179 -3.97 16.16 -8.67
C GLU A 179 -3.68 15.04 -7.67
N ARG A 180 -3.87 15.26 -6.36
CA ARG A 180 -3.73 14.20 -5.33
C ARG A 180 -4.69 13.06 -5.57
N THR A 181 -5.94 13.39 -5.89
CA THR A 181 -6.96 12.39 -6.20
C THR A 181 -6.57 11.59 -7.45
N SER A 182 -6.06 12.24 -8.48
CA SER A 182 -5.56 11.59 -9.69
C SER A 182 -4.37 10.66 -9.39
N ILE A 183 -3.38 11.12 -8.63
CA ILE A 183 -2.22 10.29 -8.22
C ILE A 183 -2.69 9.05 -7.45
N GLN A 184 -3.61 9.21 -6.50
CA GLN A 184 -4.15 8.10 -5.72
C GLN A 184 -4.94 7.12 -6.60
N ALA A 185 -5.70 7.61 -7.58
CA ALA A 185 -6.41 6.77 -8.54
C ALA A 185 -5.43 5.90 -9.36
N TRP A 186 -4.33 6.49 -9.86
CA TRP A 186 -3.29 5.74 -10.56
C TRP A 186 -2.61 4.68 -9.67
N ARG A 187 -2.31 5.01 -8.40
CA ARG A 187 -1.78 4.03 -7.45
C ARG A 187 -2.74 2.88 -7.22
N SER A 188 -4.00 3.20 -6.95
CA SER A 188 -5.03 2.18 -6.72
C SER A 188 -5.22 1.28 -7.95
N PHE A 189 -5.26 1.87 -9.15
CA PHE A 189 -5.35 1.13 -10.41
C PHE A 189 -4.19 0.15 -10.58
N PHE A 190 -2.93 0.63 -10.46
CA PHE A 190 -1.76 -0.22 -10.66
C PHE A 190 -1.59 -1.26 -9.54
N GLY A 191 -1.91 -0.92 -8.29
CA GLY A 191 -1.87 -1.88 -7.19
C GLY A 191 -2.87 -3.01 -7.41
N TRP A 192 -4.09 -2.66 -7.78
CA TRP A 192 -5.13 -3.63 -8.05
C TRP A 192 -4.86 -4.44 -9.33
N ALA A 193 -4.55 -3.77 -10.43
CA ALA A 193 -4.26 -4.42 -11.71
C ALA A 193 -3.00 -5.31 -11.63
N GLY A 194 -1.98 -4.88 -10.92
CA GLY A 194 -0.75 -5.65 -10.69
C GLY A 194 -1.00 -6.93 -9.91
N GLY A 195 -1.70 -6.82 -8.77
CA GLY A 195 -2.00 -7.98 -7.92
C GLY A 195 -2.95 -8.96 -8.59
N ALA A 196 -4.10 -8.48 -9.07
CA ALA A 196 -5.10 -9.30 -9.72
C ALA A 196 -4.62 -9.83 -11.09
N GLY A 197 -3.92 -9.01 -11.86
CA GLY A 197 -3.32 -9.42 -13.12
C GLY A 197 -2.30 -10.55 -12.94
N MET A 198 -1.45 -10.46 -11.90
CA MET A 198 -0.52 -11.53 -11.57
C MET A 198 -1.25 -12.80 -11.13
N ALA A 199 -2.35 -12.70 -10.39
CA ALA A 199 -3.17 -13.85 -10.01
C ALA A 199 -3.78 -14.53 -11.25
N VAL A 200 -4.39 -13.76 -12.15
CA VAL A 200 -4.93 -14.28 -13.43
C VAL A 200 -3.82 -14.95 -14.26
N PHE A 201 -2.67 -14.33 -14.37
CA PHE A 201 -1.52 -14.90 -15.07
C PHE A 201 -1.08 -16.24 -14.43
N THR A 202 -1.03 -16.28 -13.10
CA THR A 202 -0.62 -17.47 -12.36
C THR A 202 -1.56 -18.63 -12.59
N TYR A 203 -2.88 -18.44 -12.43
CA TYR A 203 -3.85 -19.50 -12.65
C TYR A 203 -4.00 -19.90 -14.12
N GLY A 204 -3.85 -18.95 -15.05
CA GLY A 204 -4.00 -19.21 -16.47
C GLY A 204 -2.80 -19.87 -17.15
N PHE A 205 -1.59 -19.62 -16.65
CA PHE A 205 -0.37 -20.02 -17.37
C PHE A 205 0.64 -20.80 -16.52
N LEU A 206 0.65 -20.62 -15.19
CA LEU A 206 1.66 -21.25 -14.35
C LEU A 206 1.11 -22.46 -13.57
N LEU A 207 -0.11 -22.36 -13.05
CA LEU A 207 -0.75 -23.43 -12.29
C LEU A 207 -1.63 -24.30 -13.21
N VAL A 208 -1.05 -24.72 -14.34
CA VAL A 208 -1.70 -25.60 -15.30
C VAL A 208 -1.31 -27.06 -15.06
N PRO A 209 -2.18 -28.04 -15.38
CA PRO A 209 -1.83 -29.44 -15.32
C PRO A 209 -0.63 -29.76 -16.21
N THR A 210 0.28 -30.59 -15.69
CA THR A 210 1.45 -31.11 -16.42
C THR A 210 1.53 -32.63 -16.22
N GLU A 211 2.39 -33.32 -16.96
CA GLU A 211 2.59 -34.77 -16.74
C GLU A 211 3.04 -35.10 -15.31
N ALA A 212 3.86 -34.24 -14.70
CA ALA A 212 4.33 -34.41 -13.33
C ALA A 212 3.26 -34.01 -12.28
N TYR A 213 2.37 -33.07 -12.62
CA TYR A 213 1.34 -32.54 -11.74
C TYR A 213 -0.01 -32.54 -12.44
N PRO A 214 -0.78 -33.66 -12.40
CA PRO A 214 -2.08 -33.77 -13.05
C PRO A 214 -3.11 -32.74 -12.56
N VAL A 215 -2.94 -32.24 -11.33
CA VAL A 215 -3.77 -31.17 -10.76
C VAL A 215 -2.95 -29.87 -10.77
N GLY A 216 -3.29 -28.93 -11.64
CA GLY A 216 -2.49 -27.70 -11.86
C GLY A 216 -2.26 -26.86 -10.62
N ILE A 217 -3.25 -26.78 -9.70
CA ILE A 217 -3.09 -26.05 -8.42
C ILE A 217 -2.00 -26.67 -7.53
N LEU A 218 -1.67 -27.94 -7.70
CA LEU A 218 -0.60 -28.62 -6.96
C LEU A 218 0.76 -28.54 -7.68
N ASN A 219 0.86 -27.82 -8.78
CA ASN A 219 2.08 -27.66 -9.56
C ASN A 219 3.10 -26.80 -8.80
N ARG A 220 4.04 -27.44 -8.10
CA ARG A 220 5.09 -26.79 -7.31
C ARG A 220 5.98 -25.89 -8.18
N ASP A 221 6.31 -26.32 -9.38
CA ASP A 221 7.18 -25.58 -10.31
C ASP A 221 6.49 -24.29 -10.79
N GLY A 222 5.16 -24.33 -10.92
CA GLY A 222 4.35 -23.16 -11.22
C GLY A 222 4.45 -22.08 -10.15
N TYR A 223 4.42 -22.46 -8.86
CA TYR A 223 4.60 -21.52 -7.75
C TYR A 223 6.03 -20.94 -7.67
N GLN A 224 7.04 -21.76 -7.96
CA GLN A 224 8.43 -21.28 -8.02
C GLN A 224 8.60 -20.24 -9.13
N THR A 225 8.07 -20.52 -10.32
CA THR A 225 8.07 -19.61 -11.46
C THR A 225 7.30 -18.33 -11.15
N TYR A 226 6.13 -18.43 -10.49
CA TYR A 226 5.39 -17.29 -9.97
C TYR A 226 6.24 -16.40 -9.06
N GLY A 227 6.94 -17.00 -8.09
CA GLY A 227 7.83 -16.30 -7.18
C GLY A 227 8.93 -15.52 -7.89
N GLN A 228 9.56 -16.12 -8.88
CA GLN A 228 10.64 -15.50 -9.66
C GLN A 228 10.13 -14.35 -10.55
N ILE A 229 9.06 -14.57 -11.29
CA ILE A 229 8.45 -13.53 -12.15
C ILE A 229 7.96 -12.37 -11.29
N SER A 230 7.25 -12.66 -10.20
CA SER A 230 6.77 -11.66 -9.26
C SER A 230 7.92 -10.82 -8.67
N ALA A 231 9.02 -11.47 -8.29
CA ALA A 231 10.22 -10.79 -7.77
C ALA A 231 10.79 -9.79 -8.77
N VAL A 232 10.91 -10.19 -10.04
CA VAL A 232 11.40 -9.31 -11.11
C VAL A 232 10.44 -8.14 -11.36
N VAL A 233 9.13 -8.41 -11.42
CA VAL A 233 8.11 -7.36 -11.61
C VAL A 233 8.10 -6.39 -10.45
N MET A 234 8.19 -6.87 -9.20
CA MET A 234 8.27 -6.01 -8.00
C MET A 234 9.51 -5.14 -8.01
N LEU A 235 10.69 -5.72 -8.35
CA LEU A 235 11.94 -4.98 -8.49
C LEU A 235 11.80 -3.83 -9.50
N VAL A 236 11.30 -4.14 -10.70
CA VAL A 236 11.10 -3.15 -11.77
C VAL A 236 10.11 -2.08 -11.32
N ALA A 237 8.99 -2.47 -10.70
CA ALA A 237 7.96 -1.54 -10.25
C ALA A 237 8.49 -0.54 -9.21
N ILE A 238 9.22 -1.02 -8.21
CA ILE A 238 9.85 -0.17 -7.18
C ILE A 238 10.86 0.79 -7.82
N LEU A 239 11.73 0.29 -8.70
CA LEU A 239 12.75 1.10 -9.34
C LEU A 239 12.15 2.14 -10.29
N VAL A 240 11.15 1.78 -11.10
CA VAL A 240 10.44 2.72 -12.00
C VAL A 240 9.79 3.83 -11.19
N SER A 241 9.14 3.50 -10.07
CA SER A 241 8.52 4.50 -9.20
C SER A 241 9.55 5.42 -8.56
N ALA A 242 10.63 4.87 -8.01
CA ALA A 242 11.68 5.64 -7.35
C ALA A 242 12.44 6.54 -8.34
N LEU A 243 12.81 6.03 -9.52
CA LEU A 243 13.49 6.79 -10.57
C LEU A 243 12.57 7.82 -11.22
N GLY A 244 11.31 7.47 -11.47
CA GLY A 244 10.32 8.38 -12.08
C GLY A 244 10.01 9.61 -11.25
N THR A 245 10.15 9.51 -9.93
CA THR A 245 9.94 10.63 -8.99
C THR A 245 11.24 11.31 -8.55
N HIS A 246 12.41 10.75 -8.88
CA HIS A 246 13.72 11.23 -8.41
C HIS A 246 13.99 12.71 -8.80
N HIS A 247 13.65 13.10 -10.02
CA HIS A 247 13.84 14.47 -10.52
C HIS A 247 13.00 15.52 -9.76
N ARG A 248 12.00 15.10 -8.99
CA ARG A 248 11.16 15.98 -8.16
C ARG A 248 11.76 16.27 -6.79
N ILE A 249 12.83 15.58 -6.38
CA ILE A 249 13.42 15.72 -5.05
C ILE A 249 13.77 17.19 -4.74
N GLU A 250 14.29 17.93 -5.71
CA GLU A 250 14.66 19.34 -5.56
C GLU A 250 13.45 20.27 -5.34
N THR A 251 12.26 19.83 -5.79
CA THR A 251 11.03 20.61 -5.66
C THR A 251 10.21 20.23 -4.42
N LEU A 252 10.59 19.13 -3.75
CA LEU A 252 9.90 18.69 -2.53
C LEU A 252 10.15 19.69 -1.39
N ALA A 253 9.09 20.01 -0.66
CA ALA A 253 9.20 20.92 0.47
C ALA A 253 10.26 20.44 1.47
N ALA A 254 11.16 21.36 1.85
CA ALA A 254 12.05 21.10 2.96
C ALA A 254 11.21 20.75 4.20
N PRO A 255 11.64 19.79 5.03
CA PRO A 255 10.89 19.43 6.22
C PRO A 255 10.69 20.70 7.04
N ALA A 256 9.41 21.04 7.33
CA ALA A 256 9.13 22.02 8.37
C ALA A 256 9.94 21.59 9.60
N SER A 257 10.57 22.53 10.28
CA SER A 257 11.35 22.25 11.50
C SER A 257 10.38 21.78 12.59
N ARG A 258 9.87 20.57 12.41
CA ARG A 258 9.07 19.89 13.43
C ARG A 258 10.07 19.56 14.54
N ASN A 259 9.83 20.08 15.73
CA ASN A 259 10.56 19.66 16.93
C ASN A 259 10.69 18.13 16.86
N GLN A 260 11.90 17.63 17.10
CA GLN A 260 12.17 16.18 17.13
C GLN A 260 11.30 15.54 18.22
N GLN A 261 10.08 15.23 17.85
CA GLN A 261 9.20 14.46 18.73
C GLN A 261 9.77 13.04 18.77
N GLY A 262 10.10 12.58 19.95
CA GLY A 262 10.57 11.20 20.12
C GLY A 262 9.46 10.18 19.77
N LEU A 263 9.84 8.94 19.44
CA LEU A 263 8.87 7.85 19.19
C LEU A 263 7.79 7.74 20.29
N VAL A 264 8.15 8.01 21.53
CA VAL A 264 7.22 7.98 22.70
C VAL A 264 6.13 9.04 22.55
N SER A 265 6.45 10.26 22.06
CA SER A 265 5.43 11.28 21.85
C SER A 265 4.49 10.96 20.69
N VAL A 266 4.99 10.32 19.63
CA VAL A 266 4.16 9.84 18.51
C VAL A 266 3.17 8.77 19.01
N LEU A 267 3.65 7.80 19.80
CA LEU A 267 2.78 6.79 20.40
C LEU A 267 1.73 7.38 21.36
N SER A 268 2.11 8.41 22.14
CA SER A 268 1.14 9.09 23.02
C SER A 268 0.08 9.86 22.24
N GLU A 269 0.43 10.50 21.12
CA GLU A 269 -0.54 11.15 20.22
C GLU A 269 -1.53 10.16 19.60
N VAL A 270 -1.04 8.96 19.18
CA VAL A 270 -1.90 7.88 18.70
C VAL A 270 -2.88 7.41 19.77
N LEU A 271 -2.41 7.20 21.00
CA LEU A 271 -3.27 6.80 22.11
C LEU A 271 -4.29 7.88 22.49
N GLU A 272 -3.91 9.15 22.40
CA GLU A 272 -4.83 10.26 22.62
C GLU A 272 -5.91 10.33 21.54
N THR A 273 -5.55 10.09 20.28
CA THR A 273 -6.49 10.03 19.16
C THR A 273 -7.53 8.90 19.36
N LEU A 274 -7.13 7.76 19.92
CA LEU A 274 -8.05 6.65 20.24
C LEU A 274 -9.08 6.99 21.33
N ARG A 275 -8.89 8.07 22.09
CA ARG A 275 -9.86 8.53 23.10
C ARG A 275 -11.03 9.30 22.48
N ASP A 276 -10.89 9.81 21.25
CA ASP A 276 -12.01 10.43 20.54
C ASP A 276 -13.04 9.36 20.14
N LYS A 277 -14.30 9.55 20.55
CA LYS A 277 -15.37 8.56 20.35
C LYS A 277 -15.67 8.30 18.88
N SER A 278 -15.59 9.34 18.05
CA SER A 278 -15.86 9.23 16.62
C SER A 278 -14.75 8.46 15.92
N PHE A 279 -13.51 8.76 16.28
CA PHE A 279 -12.34 8.04 15.76
C PHE A 279 -12.37 6.57 16.21
N PHE A 280 -12.66 6.31 17.49
CA PHE A 280 -12.72 4.94 18.00
C PHE A 280 -13.82 4.11 17.33
N ALA A 281 -14.99 4.69 17.07
CA ALA A 281 -16.07 4.02 16.36
C ALA A 281 -15.67 3.67 14.91
N LEU A 282 -15.01 4.60 14.20
CA LEU A 282 -14.47 4.36 12.86
C LEU A 282 -13.37 3.29 12.88
N PHE A 283 -12.49 3.33 13.89
CA PHE A 283 -11.42 2.33 14.05
C PHE A 283 -12.00 0.92 14.21
N ILE A 284 -12.97 0.73 15.11
CA ILE A 284 -13.62 -0.57 15.33
C ILE A 284 -14.36 -1.04 14.06
N SER A 285 -15.08 -0.14 13.40
CA SER A 285 -15.76 -0.46 12.13
C SER A 285 -14.78 -0.91 11.04
N SER A 286 -13.66 -0.18 10.89
CA SER A 286 -12.62 -0.52 9.93
C SER A 286 -11.94 -1.86 10.27
N MET A 287 -11.71 -2.12 11.56
CA MET A 287 -11.15 -3.39 12.02
C MET A 287 -12.09 -4.56 11.71
N ALA A 288 -13.39 -4.43 11.99
CA ALA A 288 -14.37 -5.45 11.66
C ALA A 288 -14.45 -5.70 10.14
N SER A 289 -14.45 -4.64 9.33
CA SER A 289 -14.40 -4.75 7.87
C SER A 289 -13.13 -5.44 7.38
N ALA A 290 -11.97 -5.11 7.95
CA ALA A 290 -10.70 -5.73 7.58
C ALA A 290 -10.69 -7.22 7.90
N VAL A 291 -11.22 -7.63 9.08
CA VAL A 291 -11.37 -9.05 9.45
C VAL A 291 -12.30 -9.79 8.47
N ALA A 292 -13.45 -9.21 8.14
CA ALA A 292 -14.39 -9.81 7.21
C ALA A 292 -13.78 -9.98 5.81
N THR A 293 -13.11 -8.94 5.30
CA THR A 293 -12.44 -8.96 4.00
C THR A 293 -11.29 -9.95 3.98
N GLY A 294 -10.46 -9.98 5.01
CA GLY A 294 -9.33 -10.92 5.13
C GLY A 294 -9.79 -12.37 5.19
N LEU A 295 -10.83 -12.66 5.98
CA LEU A 295 -11.42 -13.99 6.07
C LEU A 295 -12.01 -14.45 4.73
N THR A 296 -12.76 -13.57 4.06
CA THR A 296 -13.30 -13.84 2.73
C THR A 296 -12.18 -14.13 1.73
N ALA A 297 -11.13 -13.30 1.70
CA ALA A 297 -9.99 -13.48 0.82
C ALA A 297 -9.29 -14.84 1.04
N ALA A 298 -8.98 -15.17 2.29
CA ALA A 298 -8.29 -16.41 2.65
C ALA A 298 -9.12 -17.66 2.33
N LEU A 299 -10.43 -17.62 2.57
CA LEU A 299 -11.30 -18.79 2.37
C LEU A 299 -11.79 -18.97 0.93
N THR A 300 -11.82 -17.88 0.13
CA THR A 300 -12.41 -17.95 -1.22
C THR A 300 -11.79 -19.07 -2.05
N PHE A 301 -10.48 -19.12 -2.18
CA PHE A 301 -9.83 -20.15 -3.01
C PHE A 301 -9.91 -21.55 -2.43
N LEU A 302 -9.90 -21.69 -1.11
CA LEU A 302 -10.13 -22.96 -0.44
C LEU A 302 -11.57 -23.48 -0.72
N MET A 303 -12.55 -22.58 -0.67
CA MET A 303 -13.95 -22.93 -0.99
C MET A 303 -14.12 -23.32 -2.47
N LEU A 304 -13.51 -22.54 -3.39
CA LEU A 304 -13.54 -22.86 -4.82
C LEU A 304 -12.92 -24.23 -5.11
N THR A 305 -11.80 -24.54 -4.46
CA THR A 305 -11.03 -25.76 -4.71
C THR A 305 -11.67 -26.99 -4.05
N TYR A 306 -12.01 -26.89 -2.76
CA TYR A 306 -12.41 -28.07 -1.98
C TYR A 306 -13.92 -28.23 -1.82
N PHE A 307 -14.69 -27.15 -1.77
CA PHE A 307 -16.15 -27.23 -1.62
C PHE A 307 -16.86 -27.27 -2.96
N TRP A 308 -16.51 -26.36 -3.89
CA TRP A 308 -17.08 -26.29 -5.23
C TRP A 308 -16.38 -27.22 -6.23
N ALA A 309 -15.20 -27.74 -5.86
CA ALA A 309 -14.35 -28.60 -6.69
C ALA A 309 -14.08 -28.03 -8.09
N PHE A 310 -13.86 -26.71 -8.18
CA PHE A 310 -13.54 -26.03 -9.44
C PHE A 310 -12.20 -26.49 -9.96
N SER A 311 -12.14 -26.74 -11.28
CA SER A 311 -10.88 -26.95 -11.98
C SER A 311 -10.05 -25.67 -12.04
N SER A 312 -8.74 -25.79 -12.31
CA SER A 312 -7.86 -24.64 -12.50
C SER A 312 -8.37 -23.66 -13.57
N GLU A 313 -8.96 -24.20 -14.65
CA GLU A 313 -9.57 -23.43 -15.72
C GLU A 313 -10.79 -22.62 -15.24
N GLN A 314 -11.65 -23.22 -14.42
CA GLN A 314 -12.83 -22.54 -13.86
C GLN A 314 -12.42 -21.45 -12.87
N ILE A 315 -11.38 -21.68 -12.06
CA ILE A 315 -10.82 -20.67 -11.15
C ILE A 315 -10.20 -19.51 -11.95
N TYR A 316 -9.53 -19.79 -13.07
CA TYR A 316 -9.04 -18.76 -13.98
C TYR A 316 -10.16 -17.86 -14.50
N TYR A 317 -11.23 -18.44 -15.06
CA TYR A 317 -12.37 -17.63 -15.56
C TYR A 317 -13.05 -16.85 -14.44
N TRP A 318 -13.22 -17.46 -13.27
CA TRP A 318 -13.78 -16.75 -12.12
C TRP A 318 -12.93 -15.55 -11.71
N THR A 319 -11.61 -15.72 -11.60
CA THR A 319 -10.68 -14.66 -11.25
C THR A 319 -10.67 -13.55 -12.32
N ALA A 320 -10.66 -13.93 -13.59
CA ALA A 320 -10.70 -12.97 -14.70
C ALA A 320 -12.00 -12.14 -14.70
N LEU A 321 -13.15 -12.75 -14.41
CA LEU A 321 -14.44 -12.05 -14.29
C LEU A 321 -14.44 -11.06 -13.10
N VAL A 322 -13.88 -11.45 -11.96
CA VAL A 322 -13.74 -10.54 -10.80
C VAL A 322 -12.88 -9.34 -11.15
N VAL A 323 -11.74 -9.54 -11.82
CA VAL A 323 -10.87 -8.47 -12.30
C VAL A 323 -11.61 -7.54 -13.26
N LEU A 324 -12.30 -8.11 -14.25
CA LEU A 324 -13.06 -7.34 -15.23
C LEU A 324 -14.18 -6.52 -14.58
N SER A 325 -14.92 -7.10 -13.63
CA SER A 325 -15.99 -6.41 -12.90
C SER A 325 -15.48 -5.20 -12.12
N ALA A 326 -14.32 -5.33 -11.49
CA ALA A 326 -13.71 -4.22 -10.75
C ALA A 326 -13.18 -3.12 -11.68
N LEU A 327 -12.60 -3.48 -12.83
CA LEU A 327 -12.20 -2.49 -13.85
C LEU A 327 -13.42 -1.70 -14.38
N ILE A 328 -14.52 -2.41 -14.65
CA ILE A 328 -15.79 -1.78 -15.06
C ILE A 328 -16.31 -0.86 -13.94
N GLY A 329 -16.27 -1.31 -12.69
CA GLY A 329 -16.66 -0.51 -11.52
C GLY A 329 -15.85 0.77 -11.39
N LEU A 330 -14.52 0.72 -11.57
CA LEU A 330 -13.64 1.89 -11.56
C LEU A 330 -13.96 2.89 -12.68
N MET A 331 -14.40 2.43 -13.84
CA MET A 331 -14.79 3.31 -14.96
C MET A 331 -16.15 3.94 -14.76
N ILE A 332 -17.07 3.29 -14.07
CA ILE A 332 -18.46 3.74 -13.87
C ILE A 332 -18.59 4.63 -12.63
N ALA A 333 -17.87 4.30 -11.54
CA ALA A 333 -18.00 5.01 -10.27
C ALA A 333 -17.84 6.53 -10.35
N PRO A 334 -16.89 7.12 -11.11
CA PRO A 334 -16.76 8.57 -11.25
C PRO A 334 -17.93 9.23 -12.02
N ARG A 335 -18.70 8.43 -12.77
CA ARG A 335 -19.87 8.94 -13.52
C ARG A 335 -21.18 8.80 -12.74
N ALA A 336 -21.18 7.98 -11.69
CA ALA A 336 -22.35 7.70 -10.85
C ALA A 336 -22.41 8.55 -9.57
N SER A 337 -21.28 9.18 -9.21
CA SER A 337 -21.16 10.16 -8.11
C SER A 337 -21.40 11.58 -8.62
#